data_a8366165efc2988c843c6a21f0ef48ab
#
_entry.id   a8366165efc2988c843c6a21f0ef48ab
#
_cell.length_a   1.000
_cell.length_b   1.000
_cell.length_c   1.000
_cell.angle_alpha   90.00
_cell.angle_beta   90.00
_cell.angle_gamma   90.00
#
_symmetry.space_group_name_H-M   'P 1'
#
loop_
_entity.id
_entity.type
_entity.pdbx_description
1 polymer ?
#
loop_
_entity_poly.entity_id
_entity_poly.type
_entity_poly.pdbx_seq_one_letter_code
_entity_poly.pdbx_strand_id
1 'polypeptide(L)'
;MIGLTGALLPAVSFLGRLPTATIQMGSVLLVAETSGSLGTGGAVGCALALGQVAMGPYLGRLADRRGQRPVVLFFALFNAVTIVAFTLAALHGLPTPALIALGALAGAGQPGIGPLARSRIVALARARGADDRLVDTALSLEGTMDELSFVLGPALVGVAAVAGHPAYAFALAALLVAVCGTAFALHPSARAVPLAVRGEGARPRHRMPSSVHVVRAGLVLLGILLGACGAGITALTRELGHAGQAGLVYAAMGVMSAVVGLSMAALPARFGLRLRWRIATAAAALLSLPLIWTSSMAALYGVVTVFGAIFAPNLITGFGLTERAVPRDRLSEGMTFAVSAFVGGQALTLAVAGRLAETHGPQVAFAIGSVAAAGAFLVSLAVREPAAPAVREKDLRPAAAAP
;
A
#
# COMPACT_ATOMS: atom_id res chain seq x y z
N MET A 1 7.77 -12.10 16.11
CA MET A 1 7.46 -10.67 15.97
C MET A 1 7.16 -10.02 17.32
N ILE A 2 6.24 -10.54 18.11
CA ILE A 2 5.94 -9.99 19.45
C ILE A 2 7.20 -9.87 20.33
N GLY A 3 8.12 -10.83 20.28
CA GLY A 3 9.42 -10.74 20.97
C GLY A 3 10.35 -9.62 20.46
N LEU A 4 10.16 -9.13 19.24
CA LEU A 4 10.94 -8.03 18.67
C LEU A 4 10.36 -6.64 19.00
N THR A 5 9.04 -6.53 19.07
CA THR A 5 8.35 -5.23 19.06
C THR A 5 7.39 -5.05 20.24
N GLY A 6 7.15 -6.11 21.05
CA GLY A 6 5.99 -6.15 21.93
C GLY A 6 4.68 -6.27 21.14
N ALA A 7 3.56 -6.44 21.82
CA ALA A 7 2.23 -6.53 21.18
C ALA A 7 1.68 -5.15 20.78
N LEU A 8 2.14 -4.08 21.42
CA LEU A 8 1.60 -2.74 21.22
C LEU A 8 1.92 -2.19 19.83
N LEU A 9 3.15 -2.36 19.33
CA LEU A 9 3.53 -1.80 18.03
C LEU A 9 2.72 -2.37 16.86
N PRO A 10 2.54 -3.70 16.71
CA PRO A 10 1.65 -4.25 15.68
C PRO A 10 0.21 -3.76 15.80
N ALA A 11 -0.34 -3.68 17.01
CA ALA A 11 -1.71 -3.23 17.24
C ALA A 11 -1.92 -1.76 16.83
N VAL A 12 -1.06 -0.84 17.30
CA VAL A 12 -1.19 0.59 16.94
C VAL A 12 -0.86 0.83 15.46
N SER A 13 0.06 0.05 14.89
CA SER A 13 0.38 0.09 13.47
C SER A 13 -0.82 -0.34 12.62
N PHE A 14 -1.47 -1.44 12.97
CA PHE A 14 -2.65 -1.94 12.29
C PHE A 14 -3.82 -0.96 12.37
N LEU A 15 -4.20 -0.54 13.58
CA LEU A 15 -5.30 0.40 13.80
C LEU A 15 -5.02 1.78 13.16
N GLY A 16 -3.77 2.23 13.17
CA GLY A 16 -3.38 3.51 12.60
C GLY A 16 -3.36 3.54 11.06
N ARG A 17 -3.36 2.38 10.38
CA ARG A 17 -3.44 2.30 8.91
C ARG A 17 -4.86 2.11 8.38
N LEU A 18 -5.81 1.65 9.22
CA LEU A 18 -7.23 1.54 8.85
C LEU A 18 -7.82 2.85 8.28
N PRO A 19 -7.55 4.04 8.86
CA PRO A 19 -8.03 5.30 8.32
C PRO A 19 -7.71 5.52 6.84
N THR A 20 -6.50 5.13 6.40
CA THR A 20 -6.08 5.27 5.00
C THR A 20 -7.04 4.57 4.04
N ALA A 21 -7.36 3.32 4.30
CA ALA A 21 -8.28 2.54 3.47
C ALA A 21 -9.74 3.00 3.62
N THR A 22 -10.13 3.39 4.84
CA THR A 22 -11.48 3.90 5.15
C THR A 22 -11.77 5.19 4.37
N ILE A 23 -10.87 6.19 4.43
CA ILE A 23 -11.10 7.47 3.76
C ILE A 23 -10.96 7.35 2.24
N GLN A 24 -10.11 6.46 1.73
CA GLN A 24 -9.89 6.28 0.29
C GLN A 24 -11.16 5.79 -0.43
N MET A 25 -11.80 4.76 0.11
CA MET A 25 -13.05 4.22 -0.45
C MET A 25 -14.27 5.01 0.04
N GLY A 26 -14.27 5.39 1.32
CA GLY A 26 -15.38 6.10 1.94
C GLY A 26 -15.63 7.48 1.36
N SER A 27 -14.57 8.21 0.90
CA SER A 27 -14.72 9.55 0.34
C SER A 27 -15.65 9.58 -0.88
N VAL A 28 -15.52 8.55 -1.75
CA VAL A 28 -16.39 8.42 -2.92
C VAL A 28 -17.86 8.26 -2.47
N LEU A 29 -18.11 7.37 -1.51
CA LEU A 29 -19.46 7.09 -1.02
C LEU A 29 -20.06 8.30 -0.28
N LEU A 30 -19.31 8.89 0.67
CA LEU A 30 -19.77 10.04 1.44
C LEU A 30 -20.14 11.23 0.53
N VAL A 31 -19.27 11.55 -0.44
CA VAL A 31 -19.52 12.68 -1.36
C VAL A 31 -20.62 12.34 -2.35
N ALA A 32 -20.69 11.10 -2.85
CA ALA A 32 -21.79 10.70 -3.72
C ALA A 32 -23.17 10.80 -3.02
N GLU A 33 -23.24 10.44 -1.74
CA GLU A 33 -24.45 10.52 -0.93
C GLU A 33 -24.84 11.98 -0.64
N THR A 34 -23.88 12.81 -0.24
CA THR A 34 -24.14 14.22 0.13
C THR A 34 -24.35 15.14 -1.07
N SER A 35 -23.69 14.88 -2.21
CA SER A 35 -23.81 15.72 -3.43
C SER A 35 -24.80 15.17 -4.47
N GLY A 36 -25.27 13.94 -4.30
CA GLY A 36 -26.08 13.24 -5.29
C GLY A 36 -25.33 12.85 -6.58
N SER A 37 -23.98 13.00 -6.62
CA SER A 37 -23.16 12.81 -7.82
C SER A 37 -22.01 11.85 -7.59
N LEU A 38 -22.05 10.68 -8.24
CA LEU A 38 -20.93 9.73 -8.29
C LEU A 38 -19.68 10.32 -8.95
N GLY A 39 -19.86 11.19 -9.95
CA GLY A 39 -18.76 11.87 -10.62
C GLY A 39 -17.98 12.79 -9.68
N THR A 40 -18.70 13.53 -8.83
CA THR A 40 -18.08 14.36 -7.78
C THR A 40 -17.33 13.50 -6.77
N GLY A 41 -17.95 12.39 -6.30
CA GLY A 41 -17.30 11.43 -5.42
C GLY A 41 -16.01 10.84 -6.02
N GLY A 42 -16.06 10.44 -7.28
CA GLY A 42 -14.89 9.93 -8.01
C GLY A 42 -13.77 10.96 -8.15
N ALA A 43 -14.09 12.23 -8.46
CA ALA A 43 -13.12 13.31 -8.54
C ALA A 43 -12.43 13.57 -7.20
N VAL A 44 -13.17 13.54 -6.09
CA VAL A 44 -12.62 13.69 -4.73
C VAL A 44 -11.74 12.49 -4.36
N GLY A 45 -12.18 11.26 -4.64
CA GLY A 45 -11.38 10.05 -4.40
C GLY A 45 -10.06 10.06 -5.19
N CYS A 46 -10.11 10.52 -6.46
CA CYS A 46 -8.91 10.71 -7.29
C CYS A 46 -7.98 11.78 -6.69
N ALA A 47 -8.51 12.92 -6.27
CA ALA A 47 -7.71 13.98 -5.65
C ALA A 47 -7.04 13.51 -4.35
N LEU A 48 -7.74 12.74 -3.52
CA LEU A 48 -7.20 12.12 -2.32
C LEU A 48 -6.02 11.18 -2.67
N ALA A 49 -6.20 10.30 -3.64
CA ALA A 49 -5.14 9.38 -4.08
C ALA A 49 -3.92 10.13 -4.64
N LEU A 50 -4.13 11.17 -5.45
CA LEU A 50 -3.06 12.00 -5.98
C LEU A 50 -2.30 12.75 -4.88
N GLY A 51 -3.00 13.28 -3.87
CA GLY A 51 -2.39 13.88 -2.68
C GLY A 51 -1.47 12.92 -1.95
N GLN A 52 -1.93 11.69 -1.71
CA GLN A 52 -1.15 10.61 -1.09
C GLN A 52 0.10 10.28 -1.91
N VAL A 53 -0.05 10.10 -3.22
CA VAL A 53 1.05 9.75 -4.13
C VAL A 53 2.11 10.84 -4.18
N ALA A 54 1.70 12.10 -4.26
CA ALA A 54 2.61 13.24 -4.32
C ALA A 54 3.39 13.42 -3.02
N MET A 55 2.73 13.27 -1.86
CA MET A 55 3.36 13.52 -0.56
C MET A 55 4.12 12.31 0.00
N GLY A 56 3.75 11.08 -0.37
CA GLY A 56 4.34 9.87 0.19
C GLY A 56 5.88 9.84 0.16
N PRO A 57 6.53 10.00 -1.01
CA PRO A 57 8.00 10.01 -1.09
C PRO A 57 8.65 11.15 -0.30
N TYR A 58 7.98 12.33 -0.24
CA TYR A 58 8.46 13.47 0.53
C TYR A 58 8.41 13.19 2.04
N LEU A 59 7.30 12.59 2.51
CA LEU A 59 7.14 12.14 3.90
C LEU A 59 8.27 11.16 4.28
N GLY A 60 8.56 10.16 3.45
CA GLY A 60 9.62 9.22 3.70
C GLY A 60 11.01 9.87 3.79
N ARG A 61 11.31 10.80 2.87
CA ARG A 61 12.56 11.59 2.94
C ARG A 61 12.66 12.41 4.21
N LEU A 62 11.55 13.01 4.63
CA LEU A 62 11.51 13.83 5.83
C LEU A 62 11.71 12.95 7.07
N ALA A 63 11.11 11.75 7.10
CA ALA A 63 11.28 10.78 8.16
C ALA A 63 12.72 10.28 8.29
N ASP A 64 13.42 10.03 7.16
CA ASP A 64 14.83 9.65 7.16
C ASP A 64 15.76 10.78 7.61
N ARG A 65 15.37 12.05 7.36
CA ARG A 65 16.21 13.24 7.70
C ARG A 65 15.97 13.77 9.10
N ARG A 66 14.72 13.82 9.56
CA ARG A 66 14.31 14.43 10.83
C ARG A 66 13.90 13.42 11.89
N GLY A 67 13.88 12.14 11.52
CA GLY A 67 13.37 11.04 12.33
C GLY A 67 11.87 10.83 12.16
N GLN A 68 11.45 9.60 12.36
CA GLN A 68 10.04 9.21 12.15
C GLN A 68 9.10 9.84 13.18
N ARG A 69 9.56 10.06 14.44
CA ARG A 69 8.70 10.55 15.52
C ARG A 69 8.06 11.90 15.24
N PRO A 70 8.79 13.00 14.98
CA PRO A 70 8.18 14.31 14.75
C PRO A 70 7.37 14.33 13.44
N VAL A 71 7.82 13.61 12.43
CA VAL A 71 7.16 13.57 11.11
C VAL A 71 5.81 12.86 11.21
N VAL A 72 5.76 11.65 11.77
CA VAL A 72 4.51 10.91 11.91
C VAL A 72 3.54 11.66 12.83
N LEU A 73 4.02 12.26 13.92
CA LEU A 73 3.17 13.03 14.83
C LEU A 73 2.49 14.20 14.09
N PHE A 74 3.26 14.99 13.34
CA PHE A 74 2.73 16.09 12.55
C PHE A 74 1.69 15.60 11.54
N PHE A 75 2.04 14.59 10.73
CA PHE A 75 1.15 14.09 9.69
C PHE A 75 -0.10 13.40 10.26
N ALA A 76 0.00 12.68 11.38
CA ALA A 76 -1.15 12.04 12.02
C ALA A 76 -2.17 13.09 12.53
N LEU A 77 -1.70 14.14 13.21
CA LEU A 77 -2.57 15.22 13.69
C LEU A 77 -3.14 16.04 12.53
N PHE A 78 -2.31 16.38 11.55
CA PHE A 78 -2.75 17.08 10.35
C PHE A 78 -3.81 16.28 9.58
N ASN A 79 -3.60 14.97 9.43
CA ASN A 79 -4.55 14.10 8.76
C ASN A 79 -5.88 13.99 9.54
N ALA A 80 -5.83 13.88 10.87
CA ALA A 80 -7.04 13.88 11.69
C ALA A 80 -7.87 15.16 11.46
N VAL A 81 -7.22 16.32 11.49
CA VAL A 81 -7.88 17.62 11.25
C VAL A 81 -8.46 17.69 9.84
N THR A 82 -7.69 17.28 8.83
CA THR A 82 -8.17 17.31 7.43
C THR A 82 -9.30 16.33 7.16
N ILE A 83 -9.32 15.15 7.80
CA ILE A 83 -10.46 14.21 7.73
C ILE A 83 -11.71 14.85 8.32
N VAL A 84 -11.60 15.48 9.50
CA VAL A 84 -12.75 16.17 10.13
C VAL A 84 -13.24 17.32 9.25
N ALA A 85 -12.31 18.18 8.77
CA ALA A 85 -12.66 19.30 7.89
C ALA A 85 -13.33 18.83 6.59
N PHE A 86 -12.81 17.76 5.96
CA PHE A 86 -13.41 17.15 4.78
C PHE A 86 -14.82 16.61 5.06
N THR A 87 -14.99 15.91 6.17
CA THR A 87 -16.29 15.34 6.55
C THR A 87 -17.33 16.44 6.79
N LEU A 88 -16.97 17.47 7.56
CA LEU A 88 -17.85 18.61 7.79
C LEU A 88 -18.18 19.35 6.49
N ALA A 89 -17.20 19.56 5.62
CA ALA A 89 -17.41 20.18 4.32
C ALA A 89 -18.40 19.38 3.44
N ALA A 90 -18.28 18.05 3.43
CA ALA A 90 -19.21 17.19 2.70
C ALA A 90 -20.63 17.25 3.30
N LEU A 91 -20.78 17.19 4.64
CA LEU A 91 -22.05 17.27 5.32
C LEU A 91 -22.77 18.62 5.16
N HIS A 92 -22.01 19.72 5.07
CA HIS A 92 -22.55 21.07 4.85
C HIS A 92 -22.72 21.43 3.36
N GLY A 93 -22.49 20.47 2.45
CA GLY A 93 -22.71 20.69 1.02
C GLY A 93 -21.77 21.75 0.40
N LEU A 94 -20.52 21.82 0.82
CA LEU A 94 -19.56 22.75 0.23
C LEU A 94 -19.37 22.48 -1.28
N PRO A 95 -18.98 23.49 -2.07
CA PRO A 95 -18.83 23.35 -3.51
C PRO A 95 -17.74 22.34 -3.86
N THR A 96 -17.90 21.65 -4.99
CA THR A 96 -17.02 20.59 -5.47
C THR A 96 -15.53 20.94 -5.43
N PRO A 97 -15.06 22.14 -5.82
CA PRO A 97 -13.64 22.49 -5.73
C PRO A 97 -13.08 22.46 -4.31
N ALA A 98 -13.90 22.85 -3.31
CA ALA A 98 -13.49 22.79 -1.90
C ALA A 98 -13.38 21.33 -1.42
N LEU A 99 -14.31 20.46 -1.80
CA LEU A 99 -14.26 19.02 -1.50
C LEU A 99 -13.03 18.34 -2.14
N ILE A 100 -12.72 18.68 -3.39
CA ILE A 100 -11.52 18.19 -4.10
C ILE A 100 -10.25 18.65 -3.37
N ALA A 101 -10.15 19.93 -2.99
CA ALA A 101 -9.00 20.45 -2.28
C ALA A 101 -8.81 19.80 -0.90
N LEU A 102 -9.88 19.66 -0.12
CA LEU A 102 -9.84 18.98 1.18
C LEU A 102 -9.54 17.48 1.04
N GLY A 103 -10.08 16.82 0.02
CA GLY A 103 -9.74 15.43 -0.31
C GLY A 103 -8.25 15.27 -0.63
N ALA A 104 -7.69 16.14 -1.47
CA ALA A 104 -6.26 16.16 -1.79
C ALA A 104 -5.40 16.40 -0.54
N LEU A 105 -5.80 17.33 0.34
CA LEU A 105 -5.12 17.58 1.62
C LEU A 105 -5.20 16.39 2.57
N ALA A 106 -6.37 15.74 2.67
CA ALA A 106 -6.53 14.54 3.48
C ALA A 106 -5.63 13.39 2.97
N GLY A 107 -5.53 13.24 1.64
CA GLY A 107 -4.60 12.29 1.03
C GLY A 107 -3.13 12.64 1.29
N ALA A 108 -2.75 13.89 1.06
CA ALA A 108 -1.39 14.39 1.29
C ALA A 108 -0.97 14.31 2.76
N GLY A 109 -1.94 14.44 3.68
CA GLY A 109 -1.74 14.38 5.12
C GLY A 109 -1.55 12.98 5.69
N GLN A 110 -1.72 11.92 4.92
CA GLN A 110 -1.60 10.55 5.43
C GLN A 110 -0.23 10.27 6.05
N PRO A 111 -0.16 9.75 7.29
CA PRO A 111 1.10 9.60 8.04
C PRO A 111 2.01 8.46 7.55
N GLY A 112 1.60 7.69 6.54
CA GLY A 112 2.40 6.62 5.94
C GLY A 112 2.79 5.52 6.94
N ILE A 113 1.89 5.15 7.87
CA ILE A 113 2.18 4.21 8.95
C ILE A 113 2.66 2.87 8.43
N GLY A 114 2.02 2.30 7.40
CA GLY A 114 2.41 1.02 6.81
C GLY A 114 3.87 0.98 6.32
N PRO A 115 4.27 1.85 5.39
CA PRO A 115 5.67 1.94 4.92
C PRO A 115 6.68 2.21 6.03
N LEU A 116 6.32 3.07 7.01
CA LEU A 116 7.21 3.39 8.12
C LEU A 116 7.30 2.27 9.15
N ALA A 117 6.23 1.48 9.36
CA ALA A 117 6.27 0.28 10.19
C ALA A 117 7.20 -0.77 9.59
N ARG A 118 7.14 -1.00 8.28
CA ARG A 118 8.09 -1.88 7.59
C ARG A 118 9.54 -1.46 7.82
N SER A 119 9.86 -0.17 7.65
CA SER A 119 11.21 0.32 7.89
C SER A 119 11.65 0.18 9.35
N ARG A 120 10.76 0.36 10.34
CA ARG A 120 11.06 0.13 11.77
C ARG A 120 11.35 -1.34 12.06
N ILE A 121 10.52 -2.24 11.53
CA ILE A 121 10.66 -3.68 11.78
C ILE A 121 11.94 -4.19 11.17
N VAL A 122 12.28 -3.79 9.95
CA VAL A 122 13.55 -4.14 9.32
C VAL A 122 14.73 -3.62 10.14
N ALA A 123 14.69 -2.36 10.57
CA ALA A 123 15.76 -1.79 11.40
C ALA A 123 15.92 -2.52 12.74
N LEU A 124 14.81 -2.84 13.43
CA LEU A 124 14.82 -3.59 14.69
C LEU A 124 15.34 -5.02 14.53
N ALA A 125 14.90 -5.72 13.47
CA ALA A 125 15.35 -7.08 13.19
C ALA A 125 16.86 -7.11 12.93
N ARG A 126 17.36 -6.21 12.07
CA ARG A 126 18.78 -6.12 11.76
C ARG A 126 19.64 -5.69 12.95
N ALA A 127 19.16 -4.77 13.79
CA ALA A 127 19.85 -4.35 15.01
C ALA A 127 20.03 -5.50 16.02
N ARG A 128 19.21 -6.54 15.94
CA ARG A 128 19.30 -7.76 16.78
C ARG A 128 19.98 -8.92 16.08
N GLY A 129 20.61 -8.70 14.92
CA GLY A 129 21.31 -9.75 14.17
C GLY A 129 20.36 -10.78 13.54
N ALA A 130 19.09 -10.41 13.32
CA ALA A 130 18.12 -11.31 12.68
C ALA A 130 18.55 -11.70 11.27
N ASP A 131 18.32 -12.96 10.93
CA ASP A 131 18.52 -13.49 9.59
C ASP A 131 17.45 -12.95 8.58
N ASP A 132 17.73 -13.11 7.31
CA ASP A 132 16.81 -12.69 6.24
C ASP A 132 15.44 -13.37 6.34
N ARG A 133 15.38 -14.59 6.87
CA ARG A 133 14.11 -15.33 7.05
C ARG A 133 13.18 -14.65 8.05
N LEU A 134 13.74 -14.13 9.15
CA LEU A 134 12.94 -13.40 10.14
C LEU A 134 12.47 -12.06 9.57
N VAL A 135 13.30 -11.36 8.80
CA VAL A 135 12.93 -10.13 8.10
C VAL A 135 11.80 -10.41 7.09
N ASP A 136 11.94 -11.45 6.25
CA ASP A 136 10.90 -11.84 5.28
C ASP A 136 9.57 -12.19 5.98
N THR A 137 9.61 -12.91 7.10
CA THR A 137 8.42 -13.25 7.90
C THR A 137 7.75 -12.00 8.46
N ALA A 138 8.55 -11.05 8.94
CA ALA A 138 8.04 -9.79 9.48
C ALA A 138 7.40 -8.92 8.40
N LEU A 139 8.00 -8.85 7.21
CA LEU A 139 7.44 -8.14 6.05
C LEU A 139 6.16 -8.82 5.52
N SER A 140 6.09 -10.15 5.57
CA SER A 140 4.87 -10.90 5.21
C SER A 140 3.71 -10.54 6.15
N LEU A 141 3.96 -10.47 7.46
CA LEU A 141 2.94 -10.06 8.42
C LEU A 141 2.50 -8.61 8.21
N GLU A 142 3.44 -7.69 7.94
CA GLU A 142 3.11 -6.29 7.62
C GLU A 142 2.28 -6.20 6.33
N GLY A 143 2.59 -6.99 5.31
CA GLY A 143 1.79 -7.10 4.09
C GLY A 143 0.37 -7.59 4.37
N THR A 144 0.22 -8.63 5.20
CA THR A 144 -1.09 -9.13 5.61
C THR A 144 -1.90 -8.09 6.39
N MET A 145 -1.26 -7.31 7.26
CA MET A 145 -1.93 -6.21 7.97
C MET A 145 -2.44 -5.13 6.99
N ASP A 146 -1.70 -4.83 5.92
CA ASP A 146 -2.19 -3.93 4.88
C ASP A 146 -3.41 -4.50 4.16
N GLU A 147 -3.35 -5.76 3.72
CA GLU A 147 -4.49 -6.43 3.06
C GLU A 147 -5.75 -6.40 3.95
N LEU A 148 -5.60 -6.77 5.23
CA LEU A 148 -6.71 -6.70 6.19
C LEU A 148 -7.24 -5.28 6.37
N SER A 149 -6.37 -4.26 6.34
CA SER A 149 -6.79 -2.86 6.43
C SER A 149 -7.61 -2.44 5.21
N PHE A 150 -7.23 -2.91 4.01
CA PHE A 150 -7.97 -2.64 2.78
C PHE A 150 -9.30 -3.39 2.69
N VAL A 151 -9.48 -4.49 3.42
CA VAL A 151 -10.77 -5.18 3.56
C VAL A 151 -11.64 -4.51 4.62
N LEU A 152 -11.08 -4.23 5.80
CA LEU A 152 -11.82 -3.69 6.94
C LEU A 152 -12.17 -2.20 6.77
N GLY A 153 -11.33 -1.41 6.08
CA GLY A 153 -11.60 0.01 5.83
C GLY A 153 -12.95 0.24 5.13
N PRO A 154 -13.16 -0.33 3.93
CA PRO A 154 -14.46 -0.27 3.26
C PRO A 154 -15.61 -0.91 4.05
N ALA A 155 -15.36 -2.01 4.78
CA ALA A 155 -16.35 -2.64 5.64
C ALA A 155 -16.83 -1.69 6.74
N LEU A 156 -15.94 -0.92 7.36
CA LEU A 156 -16.30 0.10 8.34
C LEU A 156 -17.20 1.18 7.75
N VAL A 157 -16.95 1.60 6.50
CA VAL A 157 -17.83 2.56 5.80
C VAL A 157 -19.19 1.96 5.54
N GLY A 158 -19.25 0.69 5.09
CA GLY A 158 -20.53 -0.02 4.89
C GLY A 158 -21.33 -0.18 6.17
N VAL A 159 -20.69 -0.59 7.27
CA VAL A 159 -21.33 -0.70 8.59
C VAL A 159 -21.83 0.67 9.07
N ALA A 160 -21.05 1.73 8.89
CA ALA A 160 -21.44 3.09 9.27
C ALA A 160 -22.65 3.57 8.46
N ALA A 161 -22.70 3.28 7.16
CA ALA A 161 -23.84 3.62 6.29
C ALA A 161 -25.12 2.90 6.75
N VAL A 162 -25.05 1.61 7.09
CA VAL A 162 -26.19 0.85 7.65
C VAL A 162 -26.59 1.36 9.04
N ALA A 163 -25.62 1.81 9.86
CA ALA A 163 -25.86 2.36 11.20
C ALA A 163 -26.44 3.79 11.18
N GLY A 164 -26.61 4.38 10.00
CA GLY A 164 -27.27 5.67 9.80
C GLY A 164 -26.58 6.62 8.85
N HIS A 165 -25.23 6.75 8.89
CA HIS A 165 -24.53 7.67 7.98
C HIS A 165 -23.03 7.31 7.80
N PRO A 166 -22.48 7.34 6.56
CA PRO A 166 -21.06 7.04 6.29
C PRO A 166 -20.08 7.93 7.08
N ALA A 167 -20.49 9.14 7.47
CA ALA A 167 -19.66 10.06 8.27
C ALA A 167 -19.18 9.47 9.61
N TYR A 168 -19.88 8.48 10.17
CA TYR A 168 -19.43 7.80 11.40
C TYR A 168 -18.11 7.06 11.19
N ALA A 169 -17.90 6.47 10.00
CA ALA A 169 -16.62 5.86 9.66
C ALA A 169 -15.48 6.89 9.58
N PHE A 170 -15.77 8.10 9.11
CA PHE A 170 -14.78 9.19 9.06
C PHE A 170 -14.44 9.73 10.44
N ALA A 171 -15.44 9.86 11.33
CA ALA A 171 -15.20 10.22 12.72
C ALA A 171 -14.29 9.19 13.43
N LEU A 172 -14.58 7.89 13.23
CA LEU A 172 -13.73 6.81 13.72
C LEU A 172 -12.33 6.86 13.10
N ALA A 173 -12.23 7.09 11.79
CA ALA A 173 -10.94 7.21 11.10
C ALA A 173 -10.10 8.38 11.65
N ALA A 174 -10.71 9.54 11.86
CA ALA A 174 -10.04 10.69 12.47
C ALA A 174 -9.53 10.39 13.88
N LEU A 175 -10.36 9.72 14.70
CA LEU A 175 -9.98 9.28 16.04
C LEU A 175 -8.83 8.26 16.01
N LEU A 176 -8.92 7.25 15.15
CA LEU A 176 -7.87 6.23 15.02
C LEU A 176 -6.55 6.81 14.56
N VAL A 177 -6.53 7.70 13.55
CA VAL A 177 -5.27 8.31 13.11
C VAL A 177 -4.71 9.25 14.17
N ALA A 178 -5.55 10.00 14.89
CA ALA A 178 -5.10 10.86 15.99
C ALA A 178 -4.48 10.05 17.13
N VAL A 179 -5.17 9.02 17.62
CA VAL A 179 -4.74 8.22 18.77
C VAL A 179 -3.65 7.23 18.39
N CYS A 180 -3.95 6.33 17.44
CA CYS A 180 -2.99 5.27 17.08
C CYS A 180 -1.80 5.81 16.28
N GLY A 181 -1.99 6.84 15.44
CA GLY A 181 -0.90 7.52 14.75
C GLY A 181 0.05 8.21 15.74
N THR A 182 -0.50 8.89 16.75
CA THR A 182 0.29 9.49 17.84
C THR A 182 1.00 8.41 18.67
N ALA A 183 0.32 7.35 19.06
CA ALA A 183 0.92 6.23 19.79
C ALA A 183 2.05 5.57 18.98
N PHE A 184 1.85 5.37 17.68
CA PHE A 184 2.88 4.87 16.78
C PHE A 184 4.07 5.85 16.69
N ALA A 185 3.84 7.15 16.60
CA ALA A 185 4.90 8.17 16.56
C ALA A 185 5.74 8.15 17.83
N LEU A 186 5.09 8.05 19.01
CA LEU A 186 5.74 8.10 20.31
C LEU A 186 6.41 6.78 20.72
N HIS A 187 6.07 5.66 20.07
CA HIS A 187 6.62 4.36 20.41
C HIS A 187 8.15 4.33 20.31
N PRO A 188 8.86 3.70 21.26
CA PRO A 188 10.34 3.67 21.31
C PRO A 188 11.01 3.16 20.02
N SER A 189 10.35 2.29 19.27
CA SER A 189 10.83 1.77 17.99
C SER A 189 11.13 2.85 16.94
N ALA A 190 10.56 4.05 17.09
CA ALA A 190 10.86 5.17 16.19
C ALA A 190 12.34 5.57 16.19
N ARG A 191 13.08 5.27 17.27
CA ARG A 191 14.52 5.52 17.41
C ARG A 191 15.40 4.45 16.77
N ALA A 192 14.83 3.31 16.41
CA ALA A 192 15.59 2.19 15.81
C ALA A 192 15.99 2.46 14.34
N VAL A 193 15.29 3.35 13.65
CA VAL A 193 15.61 3.72 12.28
C VAL A 193 16.74 4.75 12.30
N PRO A 194 17.91 4.47 11.67
CA PRO A 194 19.03 5.39 11.64
C PRO A 194 18.66 6.71 10.95
N LEU A 195 19.03 7.82 11.57
CA LEU A 195 18.95 9.13 10.94
C LEU A 195 19.99 9.26 9.84
N ALA A 196 19.64 9.88 8.72
CA ALA A 196 20.61 10.32 7.73
C ALA A 196 21.50 11.41 8.36
N VAL A 197 22.75 11.02 8.73
CA VAL A 197 23.69 11.90 9.44
C VAL A 197 23.96 13.16 8.63
N ARG A 198 23.70 14.34 9.25
CA ARG A 198 24.19 15.63 8.81
C ARG A 198 25.44 15.98 9.64
N GLY A 199 26.62 15.76 9.07
CA GLY A 199 27.87 16.24 9.67
C GLY A 199 28.74 16.91 8.61
N GLU A 200 29.57 17.87 8.99
CA GLU A 200 30.68 18.33 8.17
C GLU A 200 31.56 17.10 7.87
N GLY A 201 31.62 16.70 6.59
CA GLY A 201 32.16 15.42 6.17
C GLY A 201 31.12 14.31 5.91
N ALA A 202 29.81 14.62 5.98
CA ALA A 202 28.75 13.66 5.65
C ALA A 202 28.96 13.12 4.24
N ARG A 203 29.14 11.81 4.14
CA ARG A 203 29.20 11.12 2.85
C ARG A 203 27.98 11.50 2.02
N PRO A 204 28.15 11.77 0.71
CA PRO A 204 27.03 12.09 -0.16
C PRO A 204 25.99 10.97 -0.05
N ARG A 205 24.72 11.36 0.06
CA ARG A 205 23.62 10.41 0.18
C ARG A 205 23.69 9.40 -0.95
N HIS A 206 23.67 8.11 -0.65
CA HIS A 206 23.76 7.06 -1.64
C HIS A 206 22.70 7.27 -2.75
N ARG A 207 23.11 7.15 -3.99
CA ARG A 207 22.16 7.16 -5.12
C ARG A 207 21.26 5.93 -5.04
N MET A 208 19.99 6.09 -5.40
CA MET A 208 19.09 4.93 -5.52
C MET A 208 19.61 4.02 -6.65
N PRO A 209 19.85 2.73 -6.38
CA PRO A 209 20.27 1.77 -7.40
C PRO A 209 19.20 1.62 -8.49
N SER A 210 19.62 1.27 -9.71
CA SER A 210 18.71 1.00 -10.82
C SER A 210 17.71 -0.14 -10.54
N SER A 211 18.12 -1.13 -9.74
CA SER A 211 17.27 -2.23 -9.29
C SER A 211 16.01 -1.75 -8.55
N VAL A 212 16.11 -0.67 -7.77
CA VAL A 212 14.96 -0.06 -7.08
C VAL A 212 13.95 0.50 -8.09
N HIS A 213 14.42 1.11 -9.17
CA HIS A 213 13.53 1.66 -10.21
C HIS A 213 12.82 0.54 -10.99
N VAL A 214 13.49 -0.58 -11.22
CA VAL A 214 12.87 -1.77 -11.86
C VAL A 214 11.76 -2.34 -10.97
N VAL A 215 12.00 -2.50 -9.67
CA VAL A 215 10.97 -2.99 -8.74
C VAL A 215 9.80 -2.00 -8.67
N ARG A 216 10.07 -0.69 -8.65
CA ARG A 216 9.02 0.34 -8.68
C ARG A 216 8.16 0.27 -9.94
N ALA A 217 8.78 0.07 -11.10
CA ALA A 217 8.04 -0.11 -12.35
C ALA A 217 7.09 -1.31 -12.28
N GLY A 218 7.54 -2.43 -11.71
CA GLY A 218 6.69 -3.59 -11.46
C GLY A 218 5.53 -3.29 -10.50
N LEU A 219 5.78 -2.52 -9.43
CA LEU A 219 4.73 -2.11 -8.48
C LEU A 219 3.72 -1.14 -9.13
N VAL A 220 4.14 -0.24 -10.03
CA VAL A 220 3.22 0.58 -10.84
C VAL A 220 2.31 -0.30 -11.67
N LEU A 221 2.88 -1.30 -12.37
CA LEU A 221 2.12 -2.21 -13.22
C LEU A 221 1.14 -3.08 -12.42
N LEU A 222 1.51 -3.50 -11.20
CA LEU A 222 0.60 -4.18 -10.28
C LEU A 222 -0.52 -3.25 -9.78
N GLY A 223 -0.20 -1.96 -9.56
CA GLY A 223 -1.21 -0.94 -9.27
C GLY A 223 -2.18 -0.77 -10.44
N ILE A 224 -1.66 -0.69 -11.68
CA ILE A 224 -2.47 -0.63 -12.90
C ILE A 224 -3.39 -1.85 -12.99
N LEU A 225 -2.89 -3.04 -12.75
CA LEU A 225 -3.68 -4.27 -12.74
C LEU A 225 -4.84 -4.19 -11.73
N LEU A 226 -4.57 -3.73 -10.50
CA LEU A 226 -5.60 -3.63 -9.46
C LEU A 226 -6.64 -2.55 -9.79
N GLY A 227 -6.22 -1.39 -10.31
CA GLY A 227 -7.11 -0.32 -10.74
C GLY A 227 -8.02 -0.74 -11.90
N ALA A 228 -7.44 -1.43 -12.88
CA ALA A 228 -8.17 -1.97 -14.02
C ALA A 228 -9.17 -3.06 -13.61
N CYS A 229 -8.76 -3.97 -12.72
CA CYS A 229 -9.64 -4.99 -12.16
C CYS A 229 -10.83 -4.36 -11.44
N GLY A 230 -10.59 -3.31 -10.64
CA GLY A 230 -11.64 -2.57 -9.96
C GLY A 230 -12.64 -1.90 -10.89
N ALA A 231 -12.15 -1.26 -11.93
CA ALA A 231 -12.99 -0.66 -12.96
C ALA A 231 -13.83 -1.72 -13.68
N GLY A 232 -13.21 -2.86 -14.06
CA GLY A 232 -13.90 -3.96 -14.72
C GLY A 232 -14.96 -4.63 -13.85
N ILE A 233 -14.67 -4.89 -12.57
CA ILE A 233 -15.64 -5.42 -11.60
C ILE A 233 -16.84 -4.49 -11.47
N THR A 234 -16.60 -3.18 -11.28
CA THR A 234 -17.66 -2.18 -11.12
C THR A 234 -18.52 -2.07 -12.36
N ALA A 235 -17.91 -2.07 -13.55
CA ALA A 235 -18.63 -1.99 -14.82
C ALA A 235 -19.44 -3.27 -15.07
N LEU A 236 -18.86 -4.46 -14.89
CA LEU A 236 -19.55 -5.72 -15.13
C LEU A 236 -20.70 -5.98 -14.17
N THR A 237 -20.51 -5.69 -12.87
CA THR A 237 -21.61 -5.82 -11.88
C THR A 237 -22.77 -4.88 -12.20
N ARG A 238 -22.49 -3.69 -12.73
CA ARG A 238 -23.50 -2.73 -13.19
C ARG A 238 -24.23 -3.23 -14.43
N GLU A 239 -23.50 -3.75 -15.43
CA GLU A 239 -24.05 -4.31 -16.66
C GLU A 239 -24.97 -5.52 -16.37
N LEU A 240 -24.61 -6.35 -15.39
CA LEU A 240 -25.40 -7.51 -14.95
C LEU A 240 -26.57 -7.12 -14.01
N GLY A 241 -26.81 -5.85 -13.73
CA GLY A 241 -27.89 -5.38 -12.86
C GLY A 241 -27.63 -5.56 -11.36
N HIS A 242 -26.41 -5.86 -10.96
CA HIS A 242 -26.00 -6.14 -9.58
C HIS A 242 -24.95 -5.14 -9.05
N ALA A 243 -25.06 -3.87 -9.38
CA ALA A 243 -24.08 -2.83 -9.02
C ALA A 243 -23.70 -2.80 -7.53
N GLY A 244 -24.65 -3.09 -6.64
CA GLY A 244 -24.41 -3.16 -5.19
C GLY A 244 -23.49 -4.30 -4.75
N GLN A 245 -23.23 -5.29 -5.60
CA GLN A 245 -22.36 -6.43 -5.28
C GLN A 245 -20.88 -6.19 -5.61
N ALA A 246 -20.51 -5.10 -6.27
CA ALA A 246 -19.12 -4.80 -6.62
C ALA A 246 -18.19 -4.85 -5.40
N GLY A 247 -18.62 -4.27 -4.28
CA GLY A 247 -17.86 -4.31 -3.03
C GLY A 247 -17.67 -5.71 -2.47
N LEU A 248 -18.67 -6.59 -2.59
CA LEU A 248 -18.58 -7.99 -2.14
C LEU A 248 -17.61 -8.80 -2.99
N VAL A 249 -17.62 -8.61 -4.31
CA VAL A 249 -16.66 -9.21 -5.24
C VAL A 249 -15.22 -8.78 -4.89
N TYR A 250 -15.03 -7.50 -4.60
CA TYR A 250 -13.74 -6.98 -4.13
C TYR A 250 -13.32 -7.56 -2.78
N ALA A 251 -14.27 -7.72 -1.86
CA ALA A 251 -14.01 -8.34 -0.55
C ALA A 251 -13.58 -9.81 -0.70
N ALA A 252 -14.23 -10.57 -1.59
CA ALA A 252 -13.85 -11.96 -1.88
C ALA A 252 -12.39 -12.07 -2.40
N MET A 253 -11.99 -11.14 -3.29
CA MET A 253 -10.60 -11.00 -3.74
C MET A 253 -9.64 -10.71 -2.58
N GLY A 254 -9.99 -9.76 -1.71
CA GLY A 254 -9.17 -9.36 -0.56
C GLY A 254 -9.01 -10.48 0.46
N VAL A 255 -10.07 -11.25 0.74
CA VAL A 255 -10.01 -12.41 1.65
C VAL A 255 -9.02 -13.45 1.14
N MET A 256 -9.08 -13.81 -0.15
CA MET A 256 -8.14 -14.77 -0.73
C MET A 256 -6.71 -14.23 -0.72
N SER A 257 -6.52 -12.94 -1.02
CA SER A 257 -5.21 -12.29 -0.91
C SER A 257 -4.65 -12.41 0.52
N ALA A 258 -5.45 -12.12 1.54
CA ALA A 258 -5.04 -12.23 2.94
C ALA A 258 -4.67 -13.66 3.34
N VAL A 259 -5.47 -14.67 2.93
CA VAL A 259 -5.20 -16.09 3.21
C VAL A 259 -3.86 -16.51 2.60
N VAL A 260 -3.62 -16.17 1.34
CA VAL A 260 -2.36 -16.50 0.66
C VAL A 260 -1.20 -15.69 1.24
N GLY A 261 -1.43 -14.42 1.61
CA GLY A 261 -0.44 -13.57 2.29
C GLY A 261 0.08 -14.19 3.59
N LEU A 262 -0.82 -14.73 4.41
CA LEU A 262 -0.44 -15.45 5.64
C LEU A 262 0.39 -16.71 5.35
N SER A 263 0.04 -17.45 4.28
CA SER A 263 0.78 -18.66 3.88
C SER A 263 2.21 -18.36 3.40
N MET A 264 2.48 -17.13 2.92
CA MET A 264 3.82 -16.71 2.47
C MET A 264 4.88 -16.80 3.58
N ALA A 265 4.49 -16.63 4.86
CA ALA A 265 5.38 -16.77 5.99
C ALA A 265 5.91 -18.21 6.18
N ALA A 266 5.18 -19.20 5.69
CA ALA A 266 5.56 -20.63 5.76
C ALA A 266 6.47 -21.07 4.60
N LEU A 267 6.69 -20.22 3.58
CA LEU A 267 7.50 -20.57 2.42
C LEU A 267 8.98 -20.76 2.81
N PRO A 268 9.61 -21.89 2.39
CA PRO A 268 11.02 -22.14 2.66
C PRO A 268 11.94 -21.05 2.09
N ALA A 269 12.99 -20.68 2.82
CA ALA A 269 13.94 -19.64 2.43
C ALA A 269 14.70 -19.95 1.10
N ARG A 270 14.75 -21.25 0.70
CA ARG A 270 15.34 -21.66 -0.59
C ARG A 270 14.69 -21.01 -1.81
N PHE A 271 13.44 -20.58 -1.69
CA PHE A 271 12.77 -19.79 -2.72
C PHE A 271 13.09 -18.31 -2.50
N GLY A 272 14.18 -17.81 -3.06
CA GLY A 272 14.56 -16.41 -2.96
C GLY A 272 13.47 -15.44 -3.45
N LEU A 273 13.46 -14.20 -2.96
CA LEU A 273 12.44 -13.18 -3.30
C LEU A 273 12.27 -12.99 -4.81
N ARG A 274 13.35 -13.08 -5.57
CA ARG A 274 13.35 -12.95 -7.02
C ARG A 274 12.51 -14.03 -7.71
N LEU A 275 12.69 -15.30 -7.29
CA LEU A 275 11.91 -16.40 -7.82
C LEU A 275 10.44 -16.29 -7.42
N ARG A 276 10.18 -15.94 -6.14
CA ARG A 276 8.81 -15.72 -5.65
C ARG A 276 8.11 -14.64 -6.45
N TRP A 277 8.80 -13.52 -6.76
CA TRP A 277 8.21 -12.43 -7.52
C TRP A 277 7.93 -12.79 -8.98
N ARG A 278 8.82 -13.54 -9.62
CA ARG A 278 8.60 -14.06 -10.98
C ARG A 278 7.40 -15.00 -11.03
N ILE A 279 7.28 -15.91 -10.07
CA ILE A 279 6.14 -16.83 -9.99
C ILE A 279 4.85 -16.04 -9.73
N ALA A 280 4.86 -15.09 -8.80
CA ALA A 280 3.69 -14.30 -8.46
C ALA A 280 3.23 -13.40 -9.62
N THR A 281 4.16 -12.77 -10.35
CA THR A 281 3.82 -11.96 -11.53
C THR A 281 3.39 -12.81 -12.73
N ALA A 282 4.00 -13.99 -12.93
CA ALA A 282 3.53 -14.96 -13.94
C ALA A 282 2.11 -15.45 -13.64
N ALA A 283 1.85 -15.78 -12.37
CA ALA A 283 0.50 -16.16 -11.93
C ALA A 283 -0.50 -15.00 -12.13
N ALA A 284 -0.08 -13.74 -11.87
CA ALA A 284 -0.91 -12.58 -12.13
C ALA A 284 -1.28 -12.46 -13.63
N ALA A 285 -0.30 -12.63 -14.52
CA ALA A 285 -0.54 -12.59 -15.96
C ALA A 285 -1.51 -13.69 -16.42
N LEU A 286 -1.33 -14.93 -15.91
CA LEU A 286 -2.16 -16.05 -16.30
C LEU A 286 -3.59 -15.96 -15.71
N LEU A 287 -3.70 -15.66 -14.41
CA LEU A 287 -4.99 -15.63 -13.71
C LEU A 287 -5.82 -14.38 -14.03
N SER A 288 -5.23 -13.34 -14.63
CA SER A 288 -5.99 -12.19 -15.11
C SER A 288 -6.74 -12.45 -16.42
N LEU A 289 -6.28 -13.41 -17.23
CA LEU A 289 -6.88 -13.68 -18.54
C LEU A 289 -8.35 -14.10 -18.47
N PRO A 290 -8.77 -15.02 -17.57
CA PRO A 290 -10.18 -15.44 -17.49
C PRO A 290 -11.15 -14.29 -17.21
N LEU A 291 -10.68 -13.19 -16.57
CA LEU A 291 -11.52 -12.02 -16.30
C LEU A 291 -12.09 -11.40 -17.57
N ILE A 292 -11.37 -11.47 -18.70
CA ILE A 292 -11.76 -10.86 -19.97
C ILE A 292 -13.03 -11.52 -20.53
N TRP A 293 -13.22 -12.81 -20.28
CA TRP A 293 -14.36 -13.59 -20.79
C TRP A 293 -15.46 -13.81 -19.76
N THR A 294 -15.34 -13.18 -18.59
CA THR A 294 -16.34 -13.31 -17.52
C THR A 294 -17.61 -12.57 -17.92
N SER A 295 -18.76 -13.27 -17.92
CA SER A 295 -20.06 -12.74 -18.35
C SER A 295 -21.21 -13.01 -17.37
N SER A 296 -20.94 -13.57 -16.19
CA SER A 296 -21.96 -13.82 -15.16
C SER A 296 -21.42 -13.53 -13.77
N MET A 297 -22.34 -13.25 -12.82
CA MET A 297 -21.94 -12.99 -11.42
C MET A 297 -21.24 -14.17 -10.78
N ALA A 298 -21.70 -15.39 -11.00
CA ALA A 298 -21.07 -16.60 -10.44
C ALA A 298 -19.64 -16.79 -10.96
N ALA A 299 -19.42 -16.63 -12.27
CA ALA A 299 -18.10 -16.68 -12.87
C ALA A 299 -17.21 -15.54 -12.35
N LEU A 300 -17.75 -14.32 -12.19
CA LEU A 300 -17.02 -13.17 -11.66
C LEU A 300 -16.52 -13.45 -10.22
N TYR A 301 -17.40 -13.92 -9.32
CA TYR A 301 -16.98 -14.30 -7.96
C TYR A 301 -15.91 -15.39 -7.98
N GLY A 302 -16.09 -16.45 -8.75
CA GLY A 302 -15.12 -17.55 -8.83
C GLY A 302 -13.75 -17.10 -9.34
N VAL A 303 -13.72 -16.40 -10.47
CA VAL A 303 -12.47 -15.94 -11.10
C VAL A 303 -11.77 -14.89 -10.25
N VAL A 304 -12.51 -13.90 -9.73
CA VAL A 304 -11.94 -12.83 -8.90
C VAL A 304 -11.41 -13.35 -7.57
N THR A 305 -12.09 -14.33 -6.96
CA THR A 305 -11.61 -14.97 -5.73
C THR A 305 -10.27 -15.66 -5.97
N VAL A 306 -10.15 -16.49 -7.01
CA VAL A 306 -8.90 -17.16 -7.37
C VAL A 306 -7.82 -16.13 -7.72
N PHE A 307 -8.18 -15.13 -8.50
CA PHE A 307 -7.29 -14.03 -8.88
C PHE A 307 -6.76 -13.26 -7.66
N GLY A 308 -7.54 -13.14 -6.59
CA GLY A 308 -7.10 -12.52 -5.32
C GLY A 308 -5.83 -13.12 -4.74
N ALA A 309 -5.57 -14.41 -5.00
CA ALA A 309 -4.38 -15.10 -4.51
C ALA A 309 -3.04 -14.47 -4.95
N ILE A 310 -3.05 -13.62 -6.00
CA ILE A 310 -1.80 -13.05 -6.55
C ILE A 310 -1.34 -11.77 -5.86
N PHE A 311 -2.23 -11.01 -5.20
CA PHE A 311 -1.88 -9.66 -4.74
C PHE A 311 -0.90 -9.67 -3.58
N ALA A 312 -1.20 -10.37 -2.47
CA ALA A 312 -0.31 -10.42 -1.32
C ALA A 312 1.09 -10.96 -1.67
N PRO A 313 1.27 -12.06 -2.42
CA PRO A 313 2.60 -12.50 -2.85
C PRO A 313 3.37 -11.46 -3.65
N ASN A 314 2.72 -10.76 -4.56
CA ASN A 314 3.34 -9.72 -5.36
C ASN A 314 3.78 -8.51 -4.51
N LEU A 315 2.91 -8.03 -3.62
CA LEU A 315 3.21 -6.88 -2.76
C LEU A 315 4.28 -7.21 -1.72
N ILE A 316 4.16 -8.36 -1.03
CA ILE A 316 5.14 -8.79 -0.02
C ILE A 316 6.52 -8.95 -0.65
N THR A 317 6.62 -9.60 -1.81
CA THR A 317 7.90 -9.80 -2.49
C THR A 317 8.44 -8.52 -3.10
N GLY A 318 7.59 -7.66 -3.67
CA GLY A 318 7.98 -6.36 -4.20
C GLY A 318 8.53 -5.43 -3.10
N PHE A 319 7.91 -5.40 -1.93
CA PHE A 319 8.42 -4.66 -0.78
C PHE A 319 9.70 -5.27 -0.21
N GLY A 320 9.82 -6.60 -0.14
CA GLY A 320 11.05 -7.28 0.26
C GLY A 320 12.22 -7.01 -0.68
N LEU A 321 11.99 -7.01 -1.99
CA LEU A 321 12.99 -6.62 -2.98
C LEU A 321 13.38 -5.14 -2.86
N THR A 322 12.41 -4.26 -2.58
CA THR A 322 12.67 -2.83 -2.32
C THR A 322 13.55 -2.66 -1.08
N GLU A 323 13.24 -3.35 0.02
CA GLU A 323 14.02 -3.32 1.26
C GLU A 323 15.48 -3.71 1.03
N ARG A 324 15.70 -4.80 0.29
CA ARG A 324 17.07 -5.29 0.02
C ARG A 324 17.86 -4.39 -0.94
N ALA A 325 17.18 -3.69 -1.84
CA ALA A 325 17.82 -2.85 -2.85
C ALA A 325 18.04 -1.40 -2.40
N VAL A 326 17.27 -0.90 -1.44
CA VAL A 326 17.34 0.50 -0.97
C VAL A 326 18.47 0.66 0.05
N PRO A 327 19.32 1.71 -0.09
CA PRO A 327 20.32 2.05 0.94
C PRO A 327 19.66 2.32 2.30
N ARG A 328 20.32 1.91 3.38
CA ARG A 328 19.81 2.01 4.76
C ARG A 328 19.46 3.44 5.19
N ASP A 329 20.21 4.43 4.73
CA ASP A 329 20.01 5.86 4.99
C ASP A 329 18.80 6.46 4.24
N ARG A 330 18.17 5.68 3.34
CA ARG A 330 17.01 6.06 2.52
C ARG A 330 15.86 5.05 2.59
N LEU A 331 15.83 4.21 3.61
CA LEU A 331 14.89 3.08 3.69
C LEU A 331 13.43 3.57 3.75
N SER A 332 13.12 4.56 4.57
CA SER A 332 11.76 5.10 4.66
C SER A 332 11.32 5.76 3.35
N GLU A 333 12.22 6.50 2.70
CA GLU A 333 11.98 7.08 1.37
C GLU A 333 11.71 5.98 0.33
N GLY A 334 12.51 4.92 0.34
CA GLY A 334 12.36 3.80 -0.58
C GLY A 334 11.02 3.10 -0.42
N MET A 335 10.62 2.83 0.81
CA MET A 335 9.37 2.12 1.13
C MET A 335 8.13 2.99 0.84
N THR A 336 8.15 4.27 1.22
CA THR A 336 7.03 5.17 0.90
C THR A 336 6.87 5.38 -0.60
N PHE A 337 7.99 5.49 -1.33
CA PHE A 337 7.95 5.61 -2.79
C PHE A 337 7.41 4.35 -3.47
N ALA A 338 7.72 3.17 -2.94
CA ALA A 338 7.20 1.91 -3.45
C ALA A 338 5.66 1.85 -3.33
N VAL A 339 5.11 2.24 -2.16
CA VAL A 339 3.66 2.34 -1.96
C VAL A 339 3.04 3.40 -2.87
N SER A 340 3.65 4.61 -2.97
CA SER A 340 3.15 5.67 -3.85
C SER A 340 3.13 5.24 -5.33
N ALA A 341 4.13 4.47 -5.76
CA ALA A 341 4.19 3.94 -7.12
C ALA A 341 3.01 2.99 -7.41
N PHE A 342 2.72 2.08 -6.48
CA PHE A 342 1.60 1.16 -6.56
C PHE A 342 0.25 1.90 -6.56
N VAL A 343 0.02 2.77 -5.57
CA VAL A 343 -1.23 3.53 -5.43
C VAL A 343 -1.44 4.49 -6.60
N GLY A 344 -0.36 5.11 -7.11
CA GLY A 344 -0.43 6.00 -8.28
C GLY A 344 -0.87 5.27 -9.54
N GLY A 345 -0.30 4.08 -9.78
CA GLY A 345 -0.73 3.20 -10.88
C GLY A 345 -2.20 2.81 -10.74
N GLN A 346 -2.63 2.42 -9.56
CA GLN A 346 -4.02 2.04 -9.28
C GLN A 346 -5.01 3.19 -9.50
N ALA A 347 -4.75 4.35 -8.92
CA ALA A 347 -5.67 5.49 -8.97
C ALA A 347 -5.84 6.03 -10.40
N LEU A 348 -4.73 6.19 -11.13
CA LEU A 348 -4.77 6.67 -12.51
C LEU A 348 -5.53 5.69 -13.41
N THR A 349 -5.24 4.40 -13.24
CA THR A 349 -5.88 3.38 -14.08
C THR A 349 -7.35 3.21 -13.74
N LEU A 350 -7.73 3.28 -12.47
CA LEU A 350 -9.14 3.22 -12.08
C LEU A 350 -9.97 4.28 -12.80
N ALA A 351 -9.45 5.53 -12.89
CA ALA A 351 -10.12 6.62 -13.59
C ALA A 351 -10.19 6.40 -15.11
N VAL A 352 -9.06 6.02 -15.73
CA VAL A 352 -8.97 5.83 -17.19
C VAL A 352 -9.73 4.58 -17.64
N ALA A 353 -9.49 3.43 -17.00
CA ALA A 353 -10.14 2.17 -17.32
C ALA A 353 -11.64 2.19 -16.98
N GLY A 354 -12.04 2.95 -15.95
CA GLY A 354 -13.45 3.18 -15.65
C GLY A 354 -14.20 3.84 -16.80
N ARG A 355 -13.65 4.93 -17.34
CA ARG A 355 -14.23 5.60 -18.52
C ARG A 355 -14.24 4.71 -19.76
N LEU A 356 -13.16 3.98 -20.01
CA LEU A 356 -13.10 3.06 -21.14
C LEU A 356 -14.11 1.92 -21.00
N ALA A 357 -14.32 1.42 -19.79
CA ALA A 357 -15.30 0.37 -19.53
C ALA A 357 -16.75 0.85 -19.73
N GLU A 358 -17.04 2.13 -19.43
CA GLU A 358 -18.35 2.70 -19.69
C GLU A 358 -18.68 2.80 -21.19
N THR A 359 -17.68 3.02 -22.04
CA THR A 359 -17.85 3.24 -23.49
C THR A 359 -17.65 1.98 -24.33
N HIS A 360 -16.78 1.04 -23.88
CA HIS A 360 -16.36 -0.13 -24.66
C HIS A 360 -16.62 -1.46 -23.95
N GLY A 361 -17.29 -1.42 -22.78
CA GLY A 361 -17.58 -2.60 -21.97
C GLY A 361 -16.47 -2.98 -20.96
N PRO A 362 -16.82 -3.78 -19.94
CA PRO A 362 -15.92 -4.15 -18.84
C PRO A 362 -14.68 -4.94 -19.28
N GLN A 363 -14.77 -5.64 -20.41
CA GLN A 363 -13.69 -6.47 -20.98
C GLN A 363 -12.43 -5.63 -21.28
N VAL A 364 -12.60 -4.36 -21.71
CA VAL A 364 -11.47 -3.46 -21.99
C VAL A 364 -10.69 -3.15 -20.70
N ALA A 365 -11.38 -2.93 -19.58
CA ALA A 365 -10.71 -2.73 -18.30
C ALA A 365 -9.92 -3.98 -17.88
N PHE A 366 -10.51 -5.16 -17.97
CA PHE A 366 -9.80 -6.41 -17.66
C PHE A 366 -8.61 -6.66 -18.60
N ALA A 367 -8.73 -6.34 -19.90
CA ALA A 367 -7.63 -6.45 -20.86
C ALA A 367 -6.47 -5.51 -20.50
N ILE A 368 -6.74 -4.25 -20.11
CA ILE A 368 -5.71 -3.32 -19.61
C ILE A 368 -4.98 -3.94 -18.40
N GLY A 369 -5.72 -4.53 -17.46
CA GLY A 369 -5.16 -5.23 -16.33
C GLY A 369 -4.26 -6.40 -16.72
N SER A 370 -4.69 -7.23 -17.66
CA SER A 370 -3.92 -8.38 -18.14
C SER A 370 -2.63 -7.95 -18.85
N VAL A 371 -2.68 -6.90 -19.66
CA VAL A 371 -1.49 -6.33 -20.29
C VAL A 371 -0.51 -5.80 -19.24
N ALA A 372 -1.01 -5.10 -18.21
CA ALA A 372 -0.18 -4.64 -17.11
C ALA A 372 0.45 -5.80 -16.32
N ALA A 373 -0.28 -6.88 -16.08
CA ALA A 373 0.23 -8.09 -15.43
C ALA A 373 1.34 -8.75 -16.25
N ALA A 374 1.16 -8.87 -17.57
CA ALA A 374 2.20 -9.37 -18.48
C ALA A 374 3.44 -8.46 -18.46
N GLY A 375 3.25 -7.14 -18.47
CA GLY A 375 4.33 -6.17 -18.31
C GLY A 375 5.06 -6.32 -16.97
N ALA A 376 4.34 -6.53 -15.86
CA ALA A 376 4.93 -6.79 -14.55
C ALA A 376 5.78 -8.07 -14.54
N PHE A 377 5.32 -9.12 -15.21
CA PHE A 377 6.10 -10.35 -15.39
C PHE A 377 7.40 -10.07 -16.16
N LEU A 378 7.34 -9.38 -17.30
CA LEU A 378 8.54 -9.02 -18.08
C LEU A 378 9.53 -8.18 -17.25
N VAL A 379 9.03 -7.21 -16.50
CA VAL A 379 9.85 -6.39 -15.59
C VAL A 379 10.48 -7.27 -14.50
N SER A 380 9.78 -8.27 -13.98
CA SER A 380 10.32 -9.18 -12.96
C SER A 380 11.52 -9.98 -13.44
N LEU A 381 11.59 -10.29 -14.74
CA LEU A 381 12.73 -10.97 -15.35
C LEU A 381 14.02 -10.12 -15.35
N ALA A 382 13.85 -8.79 -15.44
CA ALA A 382 14.96 -7.84 -15.42
C ALA A 382 15.53 -7.57 -14.01
N VAL A 383 14.85 -8.01 -12.95
CA VAL A 383 15.36 -7.83 -11.58
C VAL A 383 16.58 -8.70 -11.34
N ARG A 384 17.71 -8.03 -11.05
CA ARG A 384 18.95 -8.67 -10.64
C ARG A 384 19.04 -8.64 -9.11
N GLU A 385 19.49 -9.72 -8.49
CA GLU A 385 19.83 -9.66 -7.06
C GLU A 385 20.98 -8.67 -6.86
N PRO A 386 20.91 -7.81 -5.83
CA PRO A 386 22.09 -7.08 -5.39
C PRO A 386 23.17 -8.14 -5.09
N ALA A 387 24.37 -7.98 -5.64
CA ALA A 387 25.49 -8.84 -5.26
C ALA A 387 25.59 -8.79 -3.72
N ALA A 388 25.64 -9.96 -3.08
CA ALA A 388 25.91 -10.02 -1.65
C ALA A 388 27.15 -9.17 -1.38
N PRO A 389 27.17 -8.29 -0.37
CA PRO A 389 28.33 -7.48 -0.07
C PRO A 389 29.50 -8.45 0.09
N ALA A 390 30.49 -8.34 -0.81
CA ALA A 390 31.70 -9.11 -0.72
C ALA A 390 32.25 -8.91 0.70
N VAL A 391 32.24 -9.96 1.51
CA VAL A 391 32.90 -9.95 2.81
C VAL A 391 34.37 -9.57 2.49
N ARG A 392 34.73 -8.33 2.80
CA ARG A 392 36.10 -7.90 2.61
C ARG A 392 36.95 -8.79 3.51
N GLU A 393 37.82 -9.57 2.88
CA GLU A 393 38.81 -10.45 3.53
C GLU A 393 39.66 -9.73 4.58
N LYS A 394 39.62 -8.38 4.58
CA LYS A 394 40.24 -7.50 5.58
C LYS A 394 39.57 -7.52 6.96
N ASP A 395 38.31 -7.93 7.06
CA ASP A 395 37.58 -7.99 8.35
C ASP A 395 37.79 -9.34 9.06
N LEU A 396 38.46 -10.29 8.42
CA LEU A 396 38.81 -11.62 8.95
C LEU A 396 40.25 -11.72 9.47
N ARG A 397 41.05 -10.64 9.43
CA ARG A 397 42.34 -10.68 10.08
C ARG A 397 42.17 -10.52 11.58
N PRO A 398 42.42 -11.56 12.41
CA PRO A 398 42.50 -11.38 13.84
C PRO A 398 43.56 -10.31 14.12
N ALA A 399 43.24 -9.38 15.03
CA ALA A 399 44.22 -8.39 15.51
C ALA A 399 45.48 -9.19 15.94
N ALA A 400 46.52 -9.09 15.13
CA ALA A 400 47.81 -9.65 15.48
C ALA A 400 48.22 -9.05 16.82
N ALA A 401 48.38 -9.92 17.81
CA ALA A 401 48.86 -9.57 19.13
C ALA A 401 50.11 -8.69 18.97
N ALA A 402 50.03 -7.48 19.46
CA ALA A 402 51.19 -6.64 19.67
C ALA A 402 51.97 -7.18 20.86
N PRO A 403 53.29 -7.18 20.80
CA PRO A 403 54.17 -7.72 21.83
C PRO A 403 54.15 -6.91 23.12
#